data_09e539770dede2f65cc451154f20661c
#
_entry.id   09e539770dede2f65cc451154f20661c
#
_cell.length_a   1.000
_cell.length_b   1.000
_cell.length_c   1.000
_cell.angle_alpha   90.00
_cell.angle_beta   90.00
_cell.angle_gamma   90.00
#
_symmetry.space_group_name_H-M   'P 1'
#
loop_
_entity.id
_entity.type
_entity.pdbx_description
1 polymer ?
#
loop_
_entity_poly.entity_id
_entity_poly.type
_entity_poly.pdbx_seq_one_letter_code
_entity_poly.pdbx_strand_id
1 'polypeptide(L)'
;MERTQVEADKEPTQIDSKRPELVHQTWLSRNRLLAANGAFTIYATALAVGTGQADRVWAIWAAVGYGLTTLIMWLTRHKNVPVIWPMLVSLAGALAAPVTWLVTKVAPTPEVQVISRSAVLLLQHGSPYLPAGAL
;
A
#
# COMPACT_ATOMS: atom_id res chain seq x y z
N MET A 1 -26.90 -62.81 -25.43
CA MET A 1 -25.72 -62.22 -24.76
C MET A 1 -25.31 -61.01 -25.53
N GLU A 2 -25.89 -59.88 -25.17
CA GLU A 2 -25.73 -58.58 -25.85
C GLU A 2 -24.80 -57.74 -24.98
N ARG A 3 -23.58 -57.47 -25.47
CA ARG A 3 -22.62 -56.63 -24.80
C ARG A 3 -22.92 -55.18 -25.24
N THR A 4 -23.55 -54.44 -24.36
CA THR A 4 -23.69 -52.97 -24.47
C THR A 4 -22.32 -52.35 -24.29
N GLN A 5 -21.71 -51.85 -25.35
CA GLN A 5 -20.55 -50.99 -25.28
C GLN A 5 -21.00 -49.60 -24.82
N VAL A 6 -20.71 -49.30 -23.58
CA VAL A 6 -20.77 -47.91 -23.08
C VAL A 6 -19.51 -47.22 -23.57
N GLU A 7 -19.63 -46.53 -24.68
CA GLU A 7 -18.65 -45.61 -25.22
C GLU A 7 -18.65 -44.39 -24.32
N ALA A 8 -17.67 -44.34 -23.44
CA ALA A 8 -17.43 -43.20 -22.59
C ALA A 8 -16.92 -42.06 -23.48
N ASP A 9 -17.85 -41.20 -23.88
CA ASP A 9 -17.58 -39.90 -24.50
C ASP A 9 -16.77 -39.04 -23.50
N LYS A 10 -15.45 -39.15 -23.58
CA LYS A 10 -14.53 -38.25 -22.85
C LYS A 10 -14.56 -36.90 -23.57
N GLU A 11 -15.45 -36.06 -23.15
CA GLU A 11 -15.42 -34.63 -23.43
C GLU A 11 -14.00 -34.10 -23.20
N PRO A 12 -13.30 -33.59 -24.23
CA PRO A 12 -11.94 -33.10 -24.09
C PRO A 12 -11.96 -31.91 -23.13
N THR A 13 -11.36 -32.08 -21.99
CA THR A 13 -11.25 -31.11 -20.91
C THR A 13 -10.75 -29.77 -21.47
N GLN A 14 -11.63 -28.82 -21.57
CA GLN A 14 -11.44 -27.43 -22.07
C GLN A 14 -10.55 -26.57 -21.15
N ILE A 15 -9.66 -27.21 -20.39
CA ILE A 15 -8.89 -26.57 -19.32
C ILE A 15 -7.58 -25.95 -19.84
N ASP A 16 -7.09 -26.34 -21.00
CA ASP A 16 -5.71 -26.00 -21.42
C ASP A 16 -5.58 -24.71 -22.25
N SER A 17 -6.66 -24.20 -22.83
CA SER A 17 -6.58 -22.97 -23.66
C SER A 17 -6.51 -21.66 -22.88
N LYS A 18 -6.90 -21.64 -21.59
CA LYS A 18 -6.91 -20.43 -20.74
C LYS A 18 -5.60 -20.18 -19.98
N ARG A 19 -4.70 -21.15 -19.90
CA ARG A 19 -3.43 -21.02 -19.18
C ARG A 19 -2.50 -19.93 -19.70
N PRO A 20 -2.26 -19.76 -21.01
CA PRO A 20 -1.33 -18.75 -21.49
C PRO A 20 -1.80 -17.31 -21.21
N GLU A 21 -3.11 -17.05 -21.28
CA GLU A 21 -3.64 -15.70 -20.99
C GLU A 21 -3.49 -15.29 -19.53
N LEU A 22 -3.74 -16.21 -18.61
CA LEU A 22 -3.58 -15.95 -17.15
C LEU A 22 -2.11 -15.65 -16.80
N VAL A 23 -1.17 -16.39 -17.38
CA VAL A 23 0.27 -16.17 -17.15
C VAL A 23 0.71 -14.81 -17.70
N HIS A 24 0.23 -14.45 -18.88
CA HIS A 24 0.56 -13.16 -19.49
C HIS A 24 -0.03 -11.98 -18.69
N GLN A 25 -1.27 -12.10 -18.21
CA GLN A 25 -1.91 -11.07 -17.38
C GLN A 25 -1.19 -10.88 -16.03
N THR A 26 -0.75 -11.95 -15.39
CA THR A 26 0.00 -11.87 -14.12
C THR A 26 1.37 -11.23 -14.30
N TRP A 27 2.05 -11.50 -15.40
CA TRP A 27 3.34 -10.89 -15.73
C TRP A 27 3.22 -9.39 -15.98
N LEU A 28 2.22 -8.96 -16.77
CA LEU A 28 1.97 -7.54 -17.04
C LEU A 28 1.59 -6.77 -15.77
N SER A 29 0.75 -7.35 -14.92
CA SER A 29 0.36 -6.71 -13.66
C SER A 29 1.55 -6.54 -12.71
N ARG A 30 2.43 -7.53 -12.64
CA ARG A 30 3.64 -7.51 -11.81
C ARG A 30 4.64 -6.44 -12.26
N ASN A 31 4.87 -6.31 -13.58
CA ASN A 31 5.74 -5.27 -14.12
C ASN A 31 5.19 -3.86 -13.90
N ARG A 32 3.87 -3.68 -13.99
CA ARG A 32 3.22 -2.40 -13.68
C ARG A 32 3.39 -2.02 -12.20
N LEU A 33 3.23 -2.98 -11.29
CA LEU A 33 3.45 -2.76 -9.86
C LEU A 33 4.91 -2.44 -9.55
N LEU A 34 5.87 -3.12 -10.18
CA LEU A 34 7.29 -2.82 -10.06
C LEU A 34 7.58 -1.39 -10.52
N ALA A 35 7.09 -1.00 -11.69
CA ALA A 35 7.27 0.35 -12.23
C ALA A 35 6.63 1.41 -11.35
N ALA A 36 5.43 1.17 -10.83
CA ALA A 36 4.73 2.08 -9.92
C ALA A 36 5.50 2.28 -8.61
N ASN A 37 5.94 1.19 -7.96
CA ASN A 37 6.73 1.30 -6.72
C ASN A 37 8.09 1.99 -6.97
N GLY A 38 8.73 1.75 -8.12
CA GLY A 38 9.95 2.45 -8.52
C GLY A 38 9.72 3.95 -8.71
N ALA A 39 8.65 4.35 -9.38
CA ALA A 39 8.26 5.73 -9.55
C ALA A 39 7.96 6.42 -8.20
N PHE A 40 7.24 5.75 -7.30
CA PHE A 40 6.99 6.26 -5.95
C PHE A 40 8.26 6.36 -5.12
N THR A 41 9.23 5.46 -5.28
CA THR A 41 10.55 5.55 -4.63
C THR A 41 11.27 6.82 -5.08
N ILE A 42 11.31 7.10 -6.38
CA ILE A 42 11.95 8.30 -6.93
C ILE A 42 11.24 9.55 -6.42
N TYR A 43 9.91 9.59 -6.47
CA TYR A 43 9.11 10.70 -6.00
C TYR A 43 9.33 10.99 -4.50
N ALA A 44 9.26 9.96 -3.65
CA ALA A 44 9.48 10.08 -2.22
C ALA A 44 10.90 10.54 -1.90
N THR A 45 11.90 10.07 -2.66
CA THR A 45 13.30 10.53 -2.52
C THR A 45 13.44 12.01 -2.89
N ALA A 46 12.80 12.44 -3.96
CA ALA A 46 12.79 13.85 -4.38
C ALA A 46 12.14 14.75 -3.30
N LEU A 47 11.02 14.31 -2.72
CA LEU A 47 10.40 15.01 -1.59
C LEU A 47 11.31 15.05 -0.36
N ALA A 48 11.99 13.96 -0.02
CA ALA A 48 12.91 13.91 1.13
C ALA A 48 14.07 14.91 1.01
N VAL A 49 14.47 15.26 -0.21
CA VAL A 49 15.52 16.24 -0.48
C VAL A 49 14.97 17.67 -0.53
N GLY A 50 13.76 17.86 -1.08
CA GLY A 50 13.18 19.17 -1.40
C GLY A 50 12.30 19.79 -0.33
N THR A 51 11.89 19.05 0.72
CA THR A 51 10.89 19.52 1.70
C THR A 51 11.47 19.82 3.09
N GLY A 52 10.67 20.53 3.92
CA GLY A 52 11.01 20.86 5.31
C GLY A 52 11.04 19.62 6.24
N GLN A 53 11.48 19.84 7.50
CA GLN A 53 11.80 18.72 8.41
C GLN A 53 10.66 17.73 8.68
N ALA A 54 9.42 18.19 8.82
CA ALA A 54 8.29 17.31 9.15
C ALA A 54 7.97 16.34 7.98
N ASP A 55 7.85 16.88 6.77
CA ASP A 55 7.55 16.09 5.58
C ASP A 55 8.72 15.22 5.13
N ARG A 56 9.95 15.69 5.42
CA ARG A 56 11.18 14.97 5.10
C ARG A 56 11.26 13.61 5.79
N VAL A 57 10.90 13.52 7.06
CA VAL A 57 10.92 12.24 7.79
C VAL A 57 9.94 11.24 7.19
N TRP A 58 8.72 11.69 6.90
CA TRP A 58 7.73 10.85 6.24
C TRP A 58 8.20 10.41 4.84
N ALA A 59 8.76 11.33 4.07
CA ALA A 59 9.27 11.04 2.73
C ALA A 59 10.44 10.03 2.74
N ILE A 60 11.32 10.07 3.76
CA ILE A 60 12.39 9.08 3.94
C ILE A 60 11.80 7.68 4.19
N TRP A 61 10.82 7.56 5.12
CA TRP A 61 10.15 6.29 5.39
C TRP A 61 9.45 5.74 4.15
N ALA A 62 8.75 6.58 3.41
CA ALA A 62 8.09 6.21 2.16
C ALA A 62 9.10 5.74 1.10
N ALA A 63 10.22 6.46 0.93
CA ALA A 63 11.28 6.08 -0.01
C ALA A 63 11.88 4.72 0.35
N VAL A 64 12.14 4.45 1.62
CA VAL A 64 12.64 3.15 2.10
C VAL A 64 11.60 2.05 1.85
N GLY A 65 10.33 2.27 2.21
CA GLY A 65 9.26 1.29 2.02
C GLY A 65 9.05 0.90 0.56
N TYR A 66 8.89 1.89 -0.33
CA TYR A 66 8.74 1.65 -1.77
C TYR A 66 10.01 1.08 -2.40
N GLY A 67 11.19 1.55 -1.96
CA GLY A 67 12.47 1.07 -2.44
C GLY A 67 12.71 -0.41 -2.11
N LEU A 68 12.46 -0.82 -0.86
CA LEU A 68 12.53 -2.23 -0.45
C LEU A 68 11.52 -3.09 -1.22
N THR A 69 10.30 -2.60 -1.41
CA THR A 69 9.30 -3.30 -2.21
C THR A 69 9.75 -3.50 -3.64
N THR A 70 10.28 -2.44 -4.28
CA THR A 70 10.82 -2.51 -5.63
C THR A 70 11.96 -3.51 -5.72
N LEU A 71 12.89 -3.49 -4.77
CA LEU A 71 14.02 -4.42 -4.70
C LEU A 71 13.56 -5.88 -4.53
N ILE A 72 12.64 -6.14 -3.60
CA ILE A 72 12.08 -7.48 -3.38
C ILE A 72 11.39 -7.98 -4.66
N MET A 73 10.56 -7.16 -5.29
CA MET A 73 9.88 -7.52 -6.54
C MET A 73 10.86 -7.79 -7.67
N TRP A 74 11.94 -7.03 -7.76
CA TRP A 74 12.99 -7.22 -8.76
C TRP A 74 13.79 -8.51 -8.52
N LEU A 75 14.21 -8.77 -7.29
CA LEU A 75 14.95 -9.99 -6.92
C LEU A 75 14.10 -11.26 -7.06
N THR A 76 12.79 -11.13 -6.81
CA THR A 76 11.86 -12.26 -6.89
C THR A 76 11.14 -12.37 -8.23
N ARG A 77 11.54 -11.58 -9.24
CA ARG A 77 10.86 -11.54 -10.55
C ARG A 77 10.73 -12.91 -11.24
N HIS A 78 11.69 -13.80 -11.01
CA HIS A 78 11.72 -15.16 -11.56
C HIS A 78 11.14 -16.23 -10.61
N LYS A 79 10.67 -15.82 -9.41
CA LYS A 79 10.10 -16.73 -8.42
C LYS A 79 8.59 -16.50 -8.32
N ASN A 80 7.84 -17.58 -8.07
CA ASN A 80 6.38 -17.49 -7.84
C ASN A 80 6.05 -16.98 -6.43
N VAL A 81 6.59 -15.82 -6.06
CA VAL A 81 6.28 -15.17 -4.77
C VAL A 81 4.96 -14.45 -4.90
N PRO A 82 4.00 -14.69 -4.00
CA PRO A 82 2.72 -13.98 -3.99
C PRO A 82 2.93 -12.47 -3.86
N VAL A 83 2.23 -11.69 -4.66
CA VAL A 83 2.32 -10.21 -4.71
C VAL A 83 1.94 -9.57 -3.37
N ILE A 84 1.19 -10.28 -2.53
CA ILE A 84 0.77 -9.78 -1.21
C ILE A 84 1.98 -9.42 -0.31
N TRP A 85 3.07 -10.17 -0.36
CA TRP A 85 4.25 -9.90 0.47
C TRP A 85 4.93 -8.56 0.17
N PRO A 86 5.30 -8.26 -1.09
CA PRO A 86 5.80 -6.92 -1.41
C PRO A 86 4.81 -5.80 -1.09
N MET A 87 3.49 -6.01 -1.27
CA MET A 87 2.49 -5.02 -0.90
C MET A 87 2.45 -4.75 0.62
N LEU A 88 2.56 -5.78 1.45
CA LEU A 88 2.64 -5.61 2.90
C LEU A 88 3.91 -4.85 3.32
N VAL A 89 5.04 -5.10 2.68
CA VAL A 89 6.28 -4.34 2.92
C VAL A 89 6.11 -2.87 2.55
N SER A 90 5.49 -2.59 1.41
CA SER A 90 5.16 -1.22 0.98
C SER A 90 4.25 -0.52 1.99
N LEU A 91 3.17 -1.16 2.41
CA LEU A 91 2.23 -0.62 3.39
C LEU A 91 2.89 -0.37 4.75
N ALA A 92 3.68 -1.32 5.23
CA ALA A 92 4.39 -1.20 6.49
C ALA A 92 5.40 -0.05 6.47
N GLY A 93 6.21 0.06 5.41
CA GLY A 93 7.24 1.08 5.29
C GLY A 93 6.69 2.47 4.98
N ALA A 94 5.76 2.57 4.03
CA ALA A 94 5.26 3.86 3.56
C ALA A 94 4.14 4.46 4.43
N LEU A 95 3.45 3.65 5.23
CA LEU A 95 2.33 4.10 6.06
C LEU A 95 2.52 3.76 7.54
N ALA A 96 2.63 2.47 7.91
CA ALA A 96 2.60 2.08 9.30
C ALA A 96 3.80 2.60 10.09
N ALA A 97 5.01 2.51 9.55
CA ALA A 97 6.23 2.97 10.23
C ALA A 97 6.24 4.49 10.45
N PRO A 98 5.98 5.36 9.44
CA PRO A 98 5.95 6.80 9.67
C PRO A 98 4.82 7.24 10.60
N VAL A 99 3.63 6.62 10.53
CA VAL A 99 2.53 6.94 11.44
C VAL A 99 2.89 6.57 12.88
N THR A 100 3.43 5.37 13.11
CA THR A 100 3.87 4.95 14.44
C THR A 100 4.95 5.87 14.98
N TRP A 101 5.94 6.23 14.16
CA TRP A 101 7.00 7.17 14.54
C TRP A 101 6.42 8.56 14.88
N LEU A 102 5.50 9.07 14.07
CA LEU A 102 4.86 10.36 14.28
C LEU A 102 4.11 10.39 15.63
N VAL A 103 3.30 9.38 15.89
CA VAL A 103 2.50 9.29 17.13
C VAL A 103 3.38 9.12 18.37
N THR A 104 4.53 8.43 18.26
CA THR A 104 5.36 8.11 19.42
C THR A 104 6.47 9.12 19.69
N LYS A 105 6.94 9.86 18.69
CA LYS A 105 8.16 10.67 18.78
C LYS A 105 7.97 12.15 18.52
N VAL A 106 6.89 12.53 17.83
CA VAL A 106 6.64 13.93 17.48
C VAL A 106 5.61 14.51 18.44
N ALA A 107 5.95 15.64 19.07
CA ALA A 107 4.98 16.41 19.81
C ALA A 107 3.84 16.85 18.87
N PRO A 108 2.59 16.89 19.35
CA PRO A 108 1.47 17.30 18.51
C PRO A 108 1.72 18.69 17.92
N THR A 109 1.58 18.79 16.60
CA THR A 109 1.68 20.08 15.92
C THR A 109 0.59 21.05 16.43
N PRO A 110 0.78 22.37 16.27
CA PRO A 110 -0.26 23.34 16.67
C PRO A 110 -1.63 23.04 16.09
N GLU A 111 -1.69 22.52 14.85
CA GLU A 111 -2.92 22.12 14.17
C GLU A 111 -3.62 20.95 14.89
N VAL A 112 -2.86 19.94 15.29
CA VAL A 112 -3.40 18.79 16.05
C VAL A 112 -3.91 19.24 17.42
N GLN A 113 -3.22 20.17 18.07
CA GLN A 113 -3.68 20.74 19.33
C GLN A 113 -4.99 21.53 19.16
N VAL A 114 -5.13 22.33 18.09
CA VAL A 114 -6.35 23.05 17.78
C VAL A 114 -7.50 22.07 17.52
N ILE A 115 -7.28 21.03 16.71
CA ILE A 115 -8.31 20.01 16.43
C ILE A 115 -8.72 19.29 17.72
N SER A 116 -7.76 18.88 18.57
CA SER A 116 -8.07 18.22 19.84
C SER A 116 -8.86 19.10 20.78
N ARG A 117 -8.50 20.38 20.91
CA ARG A 117 -9.24 21.35 21.73
C ARG A 117 -10.65 21.59 21.18
N SER A 118 -10.78 21.73 19.86
CA SER A 118 -12.09 21.90 19.22
C SER A 118 -12.98 20.66 19.42
N ALA A 119 -12.42 19.46 19.38
CA ALA A 119 -13.16 18.23 19.65
C ALA A 119 -13.66 18.16 21.10
N VAL A 120 -12.82 18.54 22.08
CA VAL A 120 -13.19 18.60 23.50
C VAL A 120 -14.30 19.65 23.72
N LEU A 121 -14.18 20.84 23.13
CA LEU A 121 -15.21 21.89 23.23
C LEU A 121 -16.54 21.43 22.61
N LEU A 122 -16.49 20.74 21.47
CA LEU A 122 -17.68 20.18 20.81
C LEU A 122 -18.38 19.16 21.72
N LEU A 123 -17.62 18.28 22.38
CA LEU A 123 -18.18 17.27 23.27
C LEU A 123 -18.77 17.89 24.56
N GLN A 124 -18.14 18.94 25.08
CA GLN A 124 -18.57 19.58 26.35
C GLN A 124 -19.69 20.61 26.15
N HIS A 125 -19.66 21.36 25.06
CA HIS A 125 -20.51 22.54 24.87
C HIS A 125 -21.36 22.47 23.59
N GLY A 126 -21.27 21.40 22.80
CA GLY A 126 -22.00 21.27 21.54
C GLY A 126 -21.48 22.22 20.43
N SER A 127 -20.36 22.93 20.66
CA SER A 127 -19.73 23.84 19.69
C SER A 127 -18.21 23.68 19.74
N PRO A 128 -17.52 23.66 18.59
CA PRO A 128 -16.07 23.62 18.54
C PRO A 128 -15.40 24.99 18.83
N TYR A 129 -16.23 26.03 19.01
CA TYR A 129 -15.76 27.39 19.25
C TYR A 129 -15.99 27.81 20.70
N LEU A 130 -15.12 28.65 21.22
CA LEU A 130 -15.33 29.30 22.52
C LEU A 130 -16.53 30.24 22.43
N PRO A 131 -17.36 30.31 23.48
CA PRO A 131 -18.44 31.27 23.53
C PRO A 131 -17.94 32.72 23.44
N ALA A 132 -18.73 33.56 22.79
CA ALA A 132 -18.41 34.98 22.66
C ALA A 132 -18.23 35.61 24.06
N GLY A 133 -17.04 36.15 24.36
CA GLY A 133 -16.69 36.71 25.65
C GLY A 133 -15.76 35.86 26.51
N ALA A 134 -15.30 34.72 26.02
CA ALA A 134 -14.31 33.88 26.71
C ALA A 134 -12.83 34.19 26.35
N LEU A 135 -12.60 35.30 25.64
CA LEU A 135 -11.25 35.81 25.27
C LEU A 135 -10.80 36.89 26.22
#